data_49ad5d4016e6b6ab3efdd7b4b6e7da40
#
_entry.id   49ad5d4016e6b6ab3efdd7b4b6e7da40
#
_cell.length_a   1.000
_cell.length_b   1.000
_cell.length_c   1.000
_cell.angle_alpha   90.00
_cell.angle_beta   90.00
_cell.angle_gamma   90.00
#
_symmetry.space_group_name_H-M   'P 1'
#
loop_
_entity.id
_entity.type
_entity.pdbx_description
1 polymer ?
#
loop_
_entity_poly.entity_id
_entity_poly.type
_entity_poly.pdbx_seq_one_letter_code
_entity_poly.pdbx_strand_id
1 'polypeptide(L)'
;MRITHLAASNWRNFKNVEFDVGERLFIVGPNAAGKSNLLDIFRFLADIAGQGGGLASAVDRRGGLKKVRSLFARTNAKGRLVVDVTLRDGDDSWRYRLSVKGEGKGPNRPVVDEELVVKNGEELLRRPDDRDLMDEVLLTQTHLEQIASNQSFRSIADYFDRVQYFHLVPQIIRDPSRAVVADDDPFGSDFITQMNATAPRTRDAWLGRMQQALRAAVPGFESLT
;
A
#
# COMPACT_ATOMS: atom_id res chain seq x y z
N MET A 1 -14.27 -0.75 -6.93
CA MET A 1 -13.23 0.29 -7.08
C MET A 1 -11.92 -0.34 -7.50
N ARG A 2 -11.10 0.29 -8.36
CA ARG A 2 -9.75 -0.14 -8.77
C ARG A 2 -8.85 1.06 -9.03
N ILE A 3 -7.56 0.92 -8.78
CA ILE A 3 -6.56 1.93 -9.18
C ILE A 3 -6.37 1.85 -10.70
N THR A 4 -6.35 3.00 -11.37
CA THR A 4 -6.15 3.13 -12.82
C THR A 4 -4.89 3.89 -13.18
N HIS A 5 -4.36 4.69 -12.25
CA HIS A 5 -3.14 5.46 -12.45
C HIS A 5 -2.40 5.62 -11.13
N LEU A 6 -1.06 5.58 -11.17
CA LEU A 6 -0.18 5.88 -10.06
C LEU A 6 0.90 6.84 -10.51
N ALA A 7 1.11 7.91 -9.76
CA ALA A 7 2.31 8.72 -9.80
C ALA A 7 2.92 8.83 -8.41
N ALA A 8 4.24 8.75 -8.29
CA ALA A 8 4.93 8.97 -7.03
C ALA A 8 6.25 9.68 -7.25
N SER A 9 6.61 10.53 -6.29
CA SER A 9 7.87 11.28 -6.31
C SER A 9 8.64 11.09 -5.02
N ASN A 10 9.97 10.99 -5.14
CA ASN A 10 10.91 10.83 -4.03
C ASN A 10 10.65 9.60 -3.15
N TRP A 11 10.16 8.53 -3.76
CA TRP A 11 9.90 7.27 -3.08
C TRP A 11 11.09 6.31 -3.20
N ARG A 12 11.74 5.98 -2.10
CA ARG A 12 12.87 5.02 -2.02
C ARG A 12 13.91 5.24 -3.12
N ASN A 13 13.97 4.37 -4.14
CA ASN A 13 14.89 4.50 -5.29
C ASN A 13 14.30 5.29 -6.47
N PHE A 14 13.03 5.70 -6.40
CA PHE A 14 12.41 6.49 -7.44
C PHE A 14 12.51 7.98 -7.15
N LYS A 15 13.07 8.75 -8.09
CA LYS A 15 12.93 10.21 -8.11
C LYS A 15 11.51 10.57 -8.53
N ASN A 16 11.07 10.00 -9.63
CA ASN A 16 9.70 10.05 -10.13
C ASN A 16 9.37 8.71 -10.77
N VAL A 17 8.15 8.26 -10.59
CA VAL A 17 7.56 7.11 -11.28
C VAL A 17 6.10 7.43 -11.56
N GLU A 18 5.65 7.12 -12.77
CA GLU A 18 4.28 7.37 -13.20
C GLU A 18 3.89 6.34 -14.27
N PHE A 19 2.71 5.74 -14.13
CA PHE A 19 2.18 4.76 -15.08
C PHE A 19 0.69 4.50 -14.87
N ASP A 20 0.05 3.99 -15.91
CA ASP A 20 -1.32 3.52 -15.85
C ASP A 20 -1.37 2.08 -15.32
N VAL A 21 -2.39 1.80 -14.52
CA VAL A 21 -2.65 0.48 -13.93
C VAL A 21 -3.88 -0.12 -14.61
N GLY A 22 -3.68 -1.24 -15.31
CA GLY A 22 -4.76 -2.02 -15.88
C GLY A 22 -5.46 -2.92 -14.83
N GLU A 23 -6.29 -3.86 -15.30
CA GLU A 23 -6.90 -4.86 -14.42
C GLU A 23 -5.84 -5.79 -13.78
N ARG A 24 -4.73 -5.98 -14.48
CA ARG A 24 -3.56 -6.72 -14.03
C ARG A 24 -2.32 -5.95 -14.41
N LEU A 25 -1.36 -5.89 -13.51
CA LEU A 25 -0.06 -5.28 -13.73
C LEU A 25 1.03 -6.32 -13.45
N PHE A 26 1.84 -6.61 -14.47
CA PHE A 26 3.03 -7.46 -14.34
C PHE A 26 4.27 -6.58 -14.30
N ILE A 27 5.03 -6.66 -13.20
CA ILE A 27 6.26 -5.89 -13.02
C ILE A 27 7.43 -6.84 -13.15
N VAL A 28 8.20 -6.67 -14.23
CA VAL A 28 9.38 -7.48 -14.53
C VAL A 28 10.64 -6.62 -14.52
N GLY A 29 11.75 -7.23 -14.20
CA GLY A 29 13.05 -6.53 -14.18
C GLY A 29 14.07 -7.28 -13.32
N PRO A 30 15.36 -6.89 -13.37
CA PRO A 30 16.41 -7.50 -12.59
C PRO A 30 16.22 -7.31 -11.08
N ASN A 31 16.96 -8.05 -10.28
CA ASN A 31 16.99 -7.83 -8.83
C ASN A 31 17.48 -6.41 -8.53
N ALA A 32 16.96 -5.82 -7.44
CA ALA A 32 17.25 -4.45 -7.02
C ALA A 32 16.74 -3.34 -7.97
N ALA A 33 16.00 -3.64 -9.06
CA ALA A 33 15.41 -2.63 -9.94
C ALA A 33 14.32 -1.77 -9.27
N GLY A 34 13.84 -2.15 -8.09
CA GLY A 34 12.83 -1.39 -7.35
C GLY A 34 11.42 -1.96 -7.42
N LYS A 35 11.21 -3.17 -7.96
CA LYS A 35 9.89 -3.81 -8.04
C LYS A 35 9.13 -3.82 -6.71
N SER A 36 9.79 -4.28 -5.64
CA SER A 36 9.21 -4.29 -4.30
C SER A 36 8.98 -2.89 -3.74
N ASN A 37 9.83 -1.92 -4.11
CA ASN A 37 9.64 -0.52 -3.71
C ASN A 37 8.42 0.11 -4.39
N LEU A 38 8.09 -0.32 -5.60
CA LEU A 38 6.90 0.12 -6.30
C LEU A 38 5.63 -0.45 -5.63
N LEU A 39 5.62 -1.75 -5.34
CA LEU A 39 4.50 -2.40 -4.64
C LEU A 39 4.31 -1.84 -3.21
N ASP A 40 5.40 -1.41 -2.56
CA ASP A 40 5.36 -0.82 -1.23
C ASP A 40 4.62 0.54 -1.18
N ILE A 41 4.41 1.22 -2.33
CA ILE A 41 3.58 2.42 -2.40
C ILE A 41 2.12 2.07 -2.08
N PHE A 42 1.60 1.00 -2.67
CA PHE A 42 0.23 0.55 -2.40
C PHE A 42 0.06 0.09 -0.95
N ARG A 43 1.06 -0.66 -0.45
CA ARG A 43 1.10 -1.07 0.95
C ARG A 43 1.16 0.13 1.90
N PHE A 44 1.85 1.21 1.53
CA PHE A 44 1.91 2.44 2.34
C PHE A 44 0.52 3.08 2.50
N LEU A 45 -0.27 3.14 1.43
CA LEU A 45 -1.64 3.65 1.49
C LEU A 45 -2.54 2.74 2.33
N ALA A 46 -2.36 1.42 2.22
CA ALA A 46 -3.05 0.44 3.08
C ALA A 46 -2.67 0.60 4.55
N ASP A 47 -1.38 0.75 4.86
CA ASP A 47 -0.89 0.96 6.23
C ASP A 47 -1.42 2.28 6.84
N ILE A 48 -1.71 3.31 6.03
CA ILE A 48 -2.33 4.56 6.50
C ILE A 48 -3.81 4.34 6.79
N ALA A 49 -4.54 3.71 5.87
CA ALA A 49 -5.99 3.56 5.94
C ALA A 49 -6.44 2.46 6.94
N GLY A 50 -5.58 1.48 7.19
CA GLY A 50 -5.89 0.31 8.02
C GLY A 50 -6.18 0.64 9.48
N GLN A 51 -6.96 -0.21 10.14
CA GLN A 51 -7.28 -0.07 11.56
C GLN A 51 -6.00 -0.13 12.42
N GLY A 52 -5.81 0.87 13.28
CA GLY A 52 -4.58 1.02 14.06
C GLY A 52 -3.35 1.41 13.26
N GLY A 53 -3.53 1.79 11.99
CA GLY A 53 -2.52 2.31 11.09
C GLY A 53 -2.26 3.81 11.30
N GLY A 54 -2.08 4.53 10.20
CA GLY A 54 -1.87 5.97 10.16
C GLY A 54 -0.51 6.38 9.60
N LEU A 55 -0.37 7.66 9.26
CA LEU A 55 0.82 8.22 8.60
C LEU A 55 2.12 7.96 9.36
N ALA A 56 2.11 8.22 10.67
CA ALA A 56 3.31 8.01 11.51
C ALA A 56 3.72 6.54 11.51
N SER A 57 2.77 5.62 11.80
CA SER A 57 3.00 4.18 11.83
C SER A 57 3.48 3.64 10.47
N ALA A 58 2.83 4.08 9.37
CA ALA A 58 3.20 3.67 8.02
C ALA A 58 4.64 4.07 7.65
N VAL A 59 5.08 5.25 8.08
CA VAL A 59 6.47 5.72 7.89
C VAL A 59 7.44 4.97 8.81
N ASP A 60 7.08 4.74 10.07
CA ASP A 60 7.94 4.08 11.07
C ASP A 60 8.20 2.60 10.72
N ARG A 61 7.19 1.87 10.25
CA ARG A 61 7.34 0.50 9.71
C ARG A 61 8.39 0.41 8.59
N ARG A 62 8.64 1.51 7.88
CA ARG A 62 9.65 1.62 6.81
C ARG A 62 11.01 2.16 7.29
N GLY A 63 11.15 2.33 8.61
CA GLY A 63 12.37 2.81 9.28
C GLY A 63 12.53 4.33 9.23
N GLY A 64 11.41 5.05 9.16
CA GLY A 64 11.32 6.49 9.25
C GLY A 64 11.44 7.21 7.90
N LEU A 65 11.07 8.49 7.90
CA LEU A 65 10.94 9.31 6.68
C LEU A 65 12.24 9.38 5.86
N LYS A 66 13.41 9.35 6.51
CA LYS A 66 14.71 9.35 5.82
C LYS A 66 14.94 8.10 4.96
N LYS A 67 14.39 6.94 5.37
CA LYS A 67 14.52 5.68 4.62
C LYS A 67 13.48 5.56 3.51
N VAL A 68 12.31 6.15 3.72
CA VAL A 68 11.23 6.17 2.70
C VAL A 68 11.59 7.12 1.57
N ARG A 69 12.16 8.27 1.88
CA ARG A 69 12.59 9.26 0.88
C ARG A 69 13.71 8.73 0.00
N SER A 70 13.61 9.07 -1.28
CA SER A 70 14.68 8.84 -2.25
C SER A 70 15.98 9.48 -1.79
N LEU A 71 17.12 8.84 -2.12
CA LEU A 71 18.46 9.39 -1.89
C LEU A 71 18.62 10.78 -2.53
N PHE A 72 17.97 11.02 -3.68
CA PHE A 72 17.99 12.32 -4.36
C PHE A 72 17.27 13.42 -3.57
N ALA A 73 16.33 13.07 -2.69
CA ALA A 73 15.59 14.02 -1.87
C ALA A 73 16.19 14.23 -0.48
N ARG A 74 17.14 13.38 -0.05
CA ARG A 74 17.73 13.45 1.30
C ARG A 74 18.57 14.69 1.54
N THR A 75 19.23 15.19 0.51
CA THR A 75 20.04 16.40 0.53
C THR A 75 19.23 17.69 0.39
N ASN A 76 17.96 17.58 -0.02
CA ASN A 76 17.07 18.70 -0.18
C ASN A 76 16.06 18.72 0.99
N ALA A 77 16.22 19.67 1.92
CA ALA A 77 15.31 19.85 3.05
C ALA A 77 13.84 20.07 2.62
N LYS A 78 13.62 20.51 1.37
CA LYS A 78 12.30 20.66 0.74
C LYS A 78 11.82 19.41 -0.01
N GLY A 79 12.59 18.30 0.01
CA GLY A 79 12.21 17.05 -0.66
C GLY A 79 10.92 16.48 -0.06
N ARG A 80 9.83 16.61 -0.80
CA ARG A 80 8.53 16.06 -0.44
C ARG A 80 8.41 14.64 -0.98
N LEU A 81 7.86 13.76 -0.17
CA LEU A 81 7.38 12.45 -0.62
C LEU A 81 5.97 12.65 -1.16
N VAL A 82 5.72 12.27 -2.39
CA VAL A 82 4.38 12.42 -3.00
C VAL A 82 3.90 11.06 -3.50
N VAL A 83 2.64 10.76 -3.21
CA VAL A 83 1.88 9.65 -3.80
C VAL A 83 0.58 10.22 -4.34
N ASP A 84 0.26 9.91 -5.59
CA ASP A 84 -0.91 10.38 -6.30
C ASP A 84 -1.54 9.21 -7.05
N VAL A 85 -2.76 8.86 -6.73
CA VAL A 85 -3.46 7.73 -7.33
C VAL A 85 -4.82 8.15 -7.87
N THR A 86 -5.14 7.64 -9.05
CA THR A 86 -6.48 7.73 -9.61
C THR A 86 -7.16 6.36 -9.52
N LEU A 87 -8.42 6.37 -9.07
CA LEU A 87 -9.23 5.18 -8.93
C LEU A 87 -10.52 5.33 -9.74
N ARG A 88 -11.09 4.21 -10.17
CA ARG A 88 -12.41 4.14 -10.77
C ARG A 88 -13.32 3.19 -9.99
N ASP A 89 -14.58 3.59 -9.85
CA ASP A 89 -15.64 2.79 -9.24
C ASP A 89 -16.92 2.92 -10.06
N GLY A 90 -17.14 1.99 -10.98
CA GLY A 90 -18.13 2.16 -12.05
C GLY A 90 -17.79 3.38 -12.89
N ASP A 91 -18.74 4.33 -12.97
CA ASP A 91 -18.58 5.58 -13.72
C ASP A 91 -17.86 6.67 -12.92
N ASP A 92 -17.75 6.52 -11.61
CA ASP A 92 -17.06 7.48 -10.74
C ASP A 92 -15.54 7.43 -10.91
N SER A 93 -14.93 8.60 -11.05
CA SER A 93 -13.48 8.81 -11.04
C SER A 93 -13.09 9.50 -9.74
N TRP A 94 -12.08 8.93 -9.07
CA TRP A 94 -11.53 9.46 -7.84
C TRP A 94 -10.04 9.73 -7.98
N ARG A 95 -9.55 10.77 -7.35
CA ARG A 95 -8.10 11.03 -7.20
C ARG A 95 -7.80 11.26 -5.73
N TYR A 96 -6.80 10.56 -5.23
CA TYR A 96 -6.22 10.77 -3.91
C TYR A 96 -4.76 11.13 -4.06
N ARG A 97 -4.37 12.29 -3.51
CA ARG A 97 -2.99 12.76 -3.53
C ARG A 97 -2.55 13.08 -2.11
N LEU A 98 -1.40 12.54 -1.72
CA LEU A 98 -0.75 12.79 -0.44
C LEU A 98 0.68 13.25 -0.67
N SER A 99 1.04 14.42 -0.14
CA SER A 99 2.39 14.94 -0.04
C SER A 99 2.82 14.99 1.42
N VAL A 100 3.98 14.42 1.73
CA VAL A 100 4.51 14.32 3.09
C VAL A 100 5.87 14.99 3.18
N LYS A 101 6.05 15.80 4.22
CA LYS A 101 7.34 16.41 4.59
C LYS A 101 7.74 16.02 6.01
N GLY A 102 8.96 16.34 6.41
CA GLY A 102 9.37 16.28 7.81
C GLY A 102 8.98 17.56 8.52
N GLU A 103 8.67 17.48 9.80
CA GLU A 103 8.31 18.61 10.67
C GLU A 103 9.38 19.74 10.72
N GLY A 104 10.61 19.42 10.29
CA GLY A 104 11.72 20.40 10.21
C GLY A 104 12.43 20.69 11.52
N LYS A 105 11.84 20.38 12.66
CA LYS A 105 12.42 20.52 14.01
C LYS A 105 12.20 19.24 14.81
N GLY A 106 13.15 18.91 15.70
CA GLY A 106 13.01 17.75 16.58
C GLY A 106 13.18 16.39 15.85
N PRO A 107 12.40 15.36 16.19
CA PRO A 107 12.55 13.98 15.71
C PRO A 107 12.23 13.78 14.23
N ASN A 108 11.95 14.84 13.47
CA ASN A 108 11.63 14.81 12.05
C ASN A 108 10.43 13.91 11.71
N ARG A 109 9.36 14.05 12.50
CA ARG A 109 8.11 13.33 12.30
C ARG A 109 7.53 13.61 10.90
N PRO A 110 6.87 12.64 10.27
CA PRO A 110 6.13 12.88 9.03
C PRO A 110 4.94 13.80 9.32
N VAL A 111 4.75 14.79 8.46
CA VAL A 111 3.57 15.67 8.49
C VAL A 111 3.02 15.83 7.09
N VAL A 112 1.72 15.98 6.99
CA VAL A 112 1.02 16.27 5.74
C VAL A 112 1.48 17.63 5.21
N ASP A 113 1.96 17.66 3.99
CA ASP A 113 2.26 18.89 3.26
C ASP A 113 1.12 19.26 2.30
N GLU A 114 0.46 18.25 1.72
CA GLU A 114 -0.78 18.36 0.95
C GLU A 114 -1.55 17.03 1.07
N GLU A 115 -2.86 17.11 1.30
CA GLU A 115 -3.79 16.00 1.13
C GLU A 115 -4.97 16.48 0.30
N LEU A 116 -5.22 15.81 -0.82
CA LEU A 116 -6.24 16.17 -1.80
C LEU A 116 -7.10 14.97 -2.13
N VAL A 117 -8.40 15.16 -2.12
CA VAL A 117 -9.38 14.20 -2.67
C VAL A 117 -10.26 14.91 -3.67
N VAL A 118 -10.36 14.32 -4.86
CA VAL A 118 -11.23 14.80 -5.93
C VAL A 118 -12.13 13.66 -6.38
N LYS A 119 -13.41 13.91 -6.55
CA LYS A 119 -14.40 12.99 -7.14
C LYS A 119 -15.04 13.64 -8.36
N ASN A 120 -14.94 13.00 -9.53
CA ASN A 120 -15.56 13.47 -10.78
C ASN A 120 -15.22 14.93 -11.13
N GLY A 121 -13.99 15.36 -10.77
CA GLY A 121 -13.53 16.74 -10.96
C GLY A 121 -13.91 17.71 -9.84
N GLU A 122 -14.74 17.32 -8.89
CA GLU A 122 -15.09 18.11 -7.70
C GLU A 122 -14.08 17.82 -6.56
N GLU A 123 -13.54 18.87 -5.95
CA GLU A 123 -12.63 18.79 -4.82
C GLU A 123 -13.43 18.59 -3.52
N LEU A 124 -13.26 17.43 -2.90
CA LEU A 124 -13.92 17.05 -1.63
C LEU A 124 -13.07 17.36 -0.41
N LEU A 125 -11.75 17.38 -0.58
CA LEU A 125 -10.80 17.67 0.48
C LEU A 125 -9.57 18.35 -0.12
N ARG A 126 -9.12 19.42 0.53
CA ARG A 126 -7.78 19.99 0.35
C ARG A 126 -7.22 20.42 1.69
N ARG A 127 -6.03 19.93 2.00
CA ARG A 127 -5.29 20.31 3.20
C ARG A 127 -3.86 20.74 2.82
N PRO A 128 -3.22 21.66 3.56
CA PRO A 128 -3.71 22.31 4.77
C PRO A 128 -4.93 23.24 4.53
N ASP A 129 -5.89 23.23 5.45
CA ASP A 129 -7.00 24.16 5.53
C ASP A 129 -6.79 25.20 6.66
N ASP A 130 -7.77 26.06 6.91
CA ASP A 130 -7.67 27.08 7.95
C ASP A 130 -7.51 26.51 9.36
N ARG A 131 -8.07 25.30 9.62
CA ARG A 131 -7.92 24.62 10.91
C ARG A 131 -6.51 24.09 11.08
N ASP A 132 -5.95 23.50 10.02
CA ASP A 132 -4.56 23.03 10.00
C ASP A 132 -3.56 24.17 10.21
N LEU A 133 -3.88 25.37 9.69
CA LEU A 133 -3.06 26.57 9.88
C LEU A 133 -3.13 27.12 11.31
N MET A 134 -4.27 26.91 12.00
CA MET A 134 -4.43 27.29 13.41
C MET A 134 -3.77 26.28 14.36
N ASP A 135 -3.76 25.01 13.99
CA ASP A 135 -3.16 23.92 14.78
C ASP A 135 -2.41 22.95 13.87
N GLU A 136 -1.12 23.21 13.68
CA GLU A 136 -0.23 22.38 12.84
C GLU A 136 -0.11 20.93 13.34
N VAL A 137 -0.51 20.62 14.58
CA VAL A 137 -0.53 19.25 15.10
C VAL A 137 -1.50 18.37 14.32
N LEU A 138 -2.57 18.93 13.77
CA LEU A 138 -3.52 18.22 12.91
C LEU A 138 -2.87 17.62 11.66
N LEU A 139 -1.78 18.23 11.17
CA LEU A 139 -1.02 17.74 10.02
C LEU A 139 -0.17 16.50 10.32
N THR A 140 -0.08 16.06 11.58
CA THR A 140 0.59 14.79 11.93
C THR A 140 -0.23 13.57 11.53
N GLN A 141 -1.50 13.76 11.19
CA GLN A 141 -2.44 12.73 10.73
C GLN A 141 -3.06 13.11 9.39
N THR A 142 -3.29 12.11 8.55
CA THR A 142 -4.10 12.26 7.32
C THR A 142 -5.59 12.22 7.67
N HIS A 143 -6.44 12.82 6.82
CA HIS A 143 -7.88 12.57 6.90
C HIS A 143 -8.24 11.15 6.42
N LEU A 144 -7.38 10.50 5.62
CA LEU A 144 -7.56 9.12 5.18
C LEU A 144 -7.67 8.15 6.37
N GLU A 145 -6.84 8.32 7.40
CA GLU A 145 -6.84 7.46 8.60
C GLU A 145 -7.94 7.81 9.61
N GLN A 146 -8.55 8.99 9.50
CA GLN A 146 -9.50 9.50 10.49
C GLN A 146 -10.95 9.19 10.07
N ILE A 147 -11.63 8.31 10.81
CA ILE A 147 -13.02 7.90 10.53
C ILE A 147 -13.99 9.11 10.51
N ALA A 148 -13.78 10.09 11.36
CA ALA A 148 -14.63 11.29 11.42
C ALA A 148 -14.41 12.22 10.21
N SER A 149 -13.18 12.29 9.69
CA SER A 149 -12.79 13.24 8.64
C SER A 149 -12.97 12.68 7.22
N ASN A 150 -12.96 11.35 7.04
CA ASN A 150 -13.04 10.72 5.73
C ASN A 150 -14.48 10.40 5.26
N GLN A 151 -15.50 10.95 5.92
CA GLN A 151 -16.90 10.59 5.66
C GLN A 151 -17.29 10.76 4.18
N SER A 152 -16.88 11.85 3.52
CA SER A 152 -17.18 12.14 2.12
C SER A 152 -16.45 11.26 1.11
N PHE A 153 -15.32 10.62 1.53
CA PHE A 153 -14.48 9.74 0.69
C PHE A 153 -14.09 8.43 1.38
N ARG A 154 -14.93 7.97 2.31
CA ARG A 154 -14.70 6.71 3.06
C ARG A 154 -14.49 5.51 2.14
N SER A 155 -15.14 5.48 0.98
CA SER A 155 -14.94 4.42 -0.01
C SER A 155 -13.49 4.28 -0.47
N ILE A 156 -12.71 5.37 -0.50
CA ILE A 156 -11.26 5.32 -0.78
C ILE A 156 -10.51 4.69 0.41
N ALA A 157 -10.82 5.11 1.64
CA ALA A 157 -10.20 4.54 2.84
C ALA A 157 -10.49 3.03 2.94
N ASP A 158 -11.75 2.62 2.77
CA ASP A 158 -12.17 1.21 2.77
C ASP A 158 -11.50 0.42 1.63
N TYR A 159 -11.26 1.04 0.50
CA TYR A 159 -10.54 0.40 -0.60
C TYR A 159 -9.09 0.14 -0.25
N PHE A 160 -8.38 1.12 0.29
CA PHE A 160 -6.98 0.95 0.68
C PHE A 160 -6.81 -0.02 1.86
N ASP A 161 -7.71 0.01 2.85
CA ASP A 161 -7.71 -0.95 3.98
C ASP A 161 -7.80 -2.42 3.50
N ARG A 162 -8.45 -2.66 2.35
CA ARG A 162 -8.57 -3.99 1.75
C ARG A 162 -7.40 -4.39 0.85
N VAL A 163 -6.46 -3.51 0.59
CA VAL A 163 -5.28 -3.83 -0.23
C VAL A 163 -4.37 -4.79 0.53
N GLN A 164 -4.20 -5.98 0.00
CA GLN A 164 -3.35 -7.01 0.58
C GLN A 164 -2.00 -7.06 -0.14
N TYR A 165 -0.94 -7.19 0.63
CA TYR A 165 0.41 -7.36 0.13
C TYR A 165 0.92 -8.75 0.47
N PHE A 166 1.28 -9.53 -0.55
CA PHE A 166 1.88 -10.83 -0.38
C PHE A 166 3.31 -10.86 -0.92
N HIS A 167 4.22 -11.37 -0.12
CA HIS A 167 5.59 -11.68 -0.49
C HIS A 167 5.86 -13.12 -0.12
N LEU A 168 5.27 -14.06 -0.87
CA LEU A 168 5.33 -15.48 -0.57
C LEU A 168 6.78 -15.97 -0.57
N VAL A 169 7.21 -16.56 0.54
CA VAL A 169 8.53 -17.14 0.72
C VAL A 169 8.40 -18.67 0.86
N PRO A 170 8.75 -19.45 -0.16
CA PRO A 170 8.56 -20.90 -0.15
C PRO A 170 9.18 -21.62 1.05
N GLN A 171 10.30 -21.12 1.57
CA GLN A 171 10.98 -21.68 2.74
C GLN A 171 10.16 -21.51 4.03
N ILE A 172 9.43 -20.36 4.15
CA ILE A 172 8.56 -20.09 5.30
C ILE A 172 7.29 -20.94 5.20
N ILE A 173 6.71 -21.06 3.99
CA ILE A 173 5.53 -21.91 3.76
C ILE A 173 5.81 -23.36 4.13
N ARG A 174 7.01 -23.87 3.80
CA ARG A 174 7.42 -25.26 4.11
C ARG A 174 7.76 -25.50 5.57
N ASP A 175 8.20 -24.48 6.27
CA ASP A 175 8.60 -24.57 7.68
C ASP A 175 7.95 -23.43 8.48
N PRO A 176 6.68 -23.62 8.90
CA PRO A 176 5.94 -22.63 9.66
C PRO A 176 6.59 -22.24 11.00
N SER A 177 7.51 -23.07 11.53
CA SER A 177 8.23 -22.75 12.77
C SER A 177 9.13 -21.51 12.63
N ARG A 178 9.46 -21.11 11.41
CA ARG A 178 10.20 -19.88 11.07
C ARG A 178 9.32 -18.63 10.95
N ALA A 179 8.03 -18.81 11.10
CA ALA A 179 7.08 -17.70 11.02
C ALA A 179 7.22 -16.77 12.22
N VAL A 180 7.29 -15.49 11.96
CA VAL A 180 6.94 -14.48 12.96
C VAL A 180 5.42 -14.42 12.96
N VAL A 181 4.78 -14.83 14.05
CA VAL A 181 3.33 -14.74 14.21
C VAL A 181 2.96 -13.25 14.20
N ALA A 182 2.40 -12.80 13.10
CA ALA A 182 1.84 -11.46 12.95
C ALA A 182 0.43 -11.61 12.40
N ASP A 183 -0.48 -10.76 12.84
CA ASP A 183 -1.89 -10.76 12.40
C ASP A 183 -2.04 -10.55 10.88
N ASP A 184 -1.01 -10.01 10.23
CA ASP A 184 -0.93 -9.83 8.78
C ASP A 184 0.41 -10.41 8.28
N ASP A 185 0.43 -11.73 8.03
CA ASP A 185 1.63 -12.41 7.52
C ASP A 185 1.72 -12.36 5.99
N PRO A 186 2.52 -11.46 5.44
CA PRO A 186 2.69 -11.35 4.00
C PRO A 186 3.51 -12.50 3.39
N PHE A 187 4.17 -13.33 4.21
CA PHE A 187 5.11 -14.36 3.74
C PHE A 187 4.46 -15.72 3.52
N GLY A 188 3.20 -15.88 3.97
CA GLY A 188 2.41 -17.09 3.79
C GLY A 188 2.76 -18.22 4.77
N SER A 189 3.27 -17.90 5.98
CA SER A 189 3.58 -18.90 7.00
C SER A 189 2.35 -19.63 7.50
N ASP A 190 1.21 -18.99 7.47
CA ASP A 190 -0.08 -19.51 7.91
C ASP A 190 -0.81 -20.32 6.80
N PHE A 191 -0.28 -20.35 5.57
CA PHE A 191 -0.93 -21.00 4.42
C PHE A 191 -1.35 -22.43 4.71
N ILE A 192 -0.45 -23.27 5.25
CA ILE A 192 -0.74 -24.68 5.58
C ILE A 192 -1.79 -24.76 6.69
N THR A 193 -1.70 -23.89 7.69
CA THR A 193 -2.66 -23.84 8.81
C THR A 193 -4.06 -23.46 8.30
N GLN A 194 -4.17 -22.44 7.47
CA GLN A 194 -5.44 -22.04 6.85
C GLN A 194 -6.02 -23.13 5.95
N MET A 195 -5.18 -23.78 5.13
CA MET A 195 -5.61 -24.92 4.31
C MET A 195 -6.16 -26.07 5.16
N ASN A 196 -5.53 -26.38 6.27
CA ASN A 196 -6.00 -27.44 7.18
C ASN A 196 -7.27 -27.07 7.94
N ALA A 197 -7.46 -25.80 8.27
CA ALA A 197 -8.67 -25.28 8.91
C ALA A 197 -9.86 -25.14 7.95
N THR A 198 -9.60 -25.15 6.63
CA THR A 198 -10.64 -24.99 5.61
C THR A 198 -11.47 -26.28 5.48
N ALA A 199 -12.80 -26.13 5.36
CA ALA A 199 -13.71 -27.27 5.17
C ALA A 199 -13.28 -28.12 3.96
N PRO A 200 -13.27 -29.46 4.06
CA PRO A 200 -12.73 -30.36 3.03
C PRO A 200 -13.24 -30.07 1.62
N ARG A 201 -14.55 -29.89 1.45
CA ARG A 201 -15.16 -29.59 0.14
C ARG A 201 -14.61 -28.31 -0.51
N THR A 202 -14.39 -27.27 0.29
CA THR A 202 -13.83 -25.98 -0.18
C THR A 202 -12.36 -26.13 -0.51
N ARG A 203 -11.61 -26.80 0.36
CA ARG A 203 -10.19 -27.09 0.18
C ARG A 203 -9.96 -27.88 -1.11
N ASP A 204 -10.70 -28.96 -1.34
CA ASP A 204 -10.57 -29.79 -2.54
C ASP A 204 -10.89 -29.00 -3.82
N ALA A 205 -11.90 -28.11 -3.78
CA ALA A 205 -12.20 -27.22 -4.89
C ALA A 205 -11.08 -26.20 -5.16
N TRP A 206 -10.38 -25.71 -4.13
CA TRP A 206 -9.22 -24.83 -4.27
C TRP A 206 -8.02 -25.59 -4.83
N LEU A 207 -7.69 -26.76 -4.26
CA LEU A 207 -6.60 -27.61 -4.75
C LEU A 207 -6.81 -28.02 -6.21
N GLY A 208 -8.05 -28.35 -6.61
CA GLY A 208 -8.36 -28.65 -8.00
C GLY A 208 -8.11 -27.49 -8.97
N ARG A 209 -8.45 -26.26 -8.58
CA ARG A 209 -8.14 -25.06 -9.37
C ARG A 209 -6.64 -24.76 -9.44
N MET A 210 -5.92 -24.92 -8.32
CA MET A 210 -4.46 -24.76 -8.27
C MET A 210 -3.79 -25.80 -9.16
N GLN A 211 -4.21 -27.06 -9.09
CA GLN A 211 -3.69 -28.13 -9.94
C GLN A 211 -3.91 -27.87 -11.43
N GLN A 212 -5.06 -27.37 -11.80
CA GLN A 212 -5.34 -26.99 -13.19
C GLN A 212 -4.40 -25.87 -13.68
N ALA A 213 -4.20 -24.84 -12.86
CA ALA A 213 -3.29 -23.75 -13.18
C ALA A 213 -1.82 -24.22 -13.26
N LEU A 214 -1.39 -25.10 -12.34
CA LEU A 214 -0.03 -25.65 -12.32
C LEU A 214 0.24 -26.55 -13.54
N ARG A 215 -0.72 -27.34 -13.99
CA ARG A 215 -0.58 -28.14 -15.23
C ARG A 215 -0.32 -27.28 -16.47
N ALA A 216 -0.90 -26.09 -16.51
CA ALA A 216 -0.68 -25.15 -17.61
C ALA A 216 0.67 -24.41 -17.53
N ALA A 217 1.20 -24.20 -16.30
CA ALA A 217 2.36 -23.34 -16.05
C ALA A 217 3.68 -24.12 -15.82
N VAL A 218 3.61 -25.37 -15.37
CA VAL A 218 4.78 -26.16 -14.94
C VAL A 218 4.89 -27.44 -15.78
N PRO A 219 5.87 -27.53 -16.71
CA PRO A 219 6.11 -28.76 -17.45
C PRO A 219 6.41 -29.94 -16.51
N GLY A 220 5.74 -31.07 -16.75
CA GLY A 220 5.93 -32.29 -15.96
C GLY A 220 5.21 -32.30 -14.59
N PHE A 221 4.35 -31.32 -14.31
CA PHE A 221 3.52 -31.34 -13.11
C PHE A 221 2.45 -32.43 -13.20
N GLU A 222 2.41 -33.37 -12.24
CA GLU A 222 1.47 -34.49 -12.24
C GLU A 222 0.24 -34.21 -11.35
N SER A 223 0.45 -34.00 -10.05
CA SER A 223 -0.66 -33.78 -9.09
C SER A 223 -0.24 -33.03 -7.84
N LEU A 224 -1.21 -32.41 -7.16
CA LEU A 224 -1.11 -32.00 -5.76
C LEU A 224 -1.67 -33.12 -4.89
N THR A 225 -0.91 -33.55 -3.93
CA THR A 225 -1.31 -34.54 -2.91
C THR A 225 -1.34 -33.91 -1.54
#